data_516cea09aa48c277984c7605c597ba14
#
_entry.id   516cea09aa48c277984c7605c597ba14
#
_cell.length_a   1.000
_cell.length_b   1.000
_cell.length_c   1.000
_cell.angle_alpha   90.00
_cell.angle_beta   90.00
_cell.angle_gamma   90.00
#
_symmetry.space_group_name_H-M   'P 1'
#
loop_
_entity.id
_entity.type
_entity.pdbx_description
1 polymer ?
#
loop_
_entity_poly.entity_id
_entity_poly.type
_entity_poly.pdbx_seq_one_letter_code
_entity_poly.pdbx_strand_id
1 'polypeptide(L)'
;MDKMCAVGVSDSGNQSEQRRTVVVGELLDRRHFHEHFDTDAYLKDFYARVDDAAMQMVLFHLPNIVARLGPLPSLLDFGSGPTIHVSVCFRETVDEIYLADYLPQNRAELSRWLDGQSDFDWSAVLRIIAGREAVPFNEMCRMEQKAREKIRAILFCDCHVFPAVQIPDKIRHDKTFAAITTFFTLEYCCLSRYEYALAINHLSAHLGPNGVLIMGGVLEETWCAFGGRQFKCLFVSRQLMIECLRGAGLTLERDQLDNELFYELDGMYILVDKENGRMN
;
A
#
# COMPACT_ATOMS: atom_id res chain seq x y z
N MET A 1 -47.32 -10.92 43.90
CA MET A 1 -45.89 -10.88 44.23
C MET A 1 -45.15 -11.57 43.09
N ASP A 2 -44.88 -10.78 42.06
CA ASP A 2 -44.31 -11.25 40.82
C ASP A 2 -42.78 -11.24 40.92
N LYS A 3 -42.16 -12.37 40.58
CA LYS A 3 -40.74 -12.45 40.31
C LYS A 3 -40.54 -12.55 38.79
N MET A 4 -40.17 -11.48 38.17
CA MET A 4 -39.72 -11.46 36.80
C MET A 4 -38.33 -12.14 36.69
N CYS A 5 -38.26 -13.17 35.86
CA CYS A 5 -37.02 -13.78 35.39
C CYS A 5 -36.39 -12.84 34.37
N ALA A 6 -35.19 -12.33 34.66
CA ALA A 6 -34.35 -11.68 33.68
C ALA A 6 -33.60 -12.72 32.83
N VAL A 7 -33.88 -12.74 31.54
CA VAL A 7 -33.13 -13.50 30.54
C VAL A 7 -31.88 -12.71 30.24
N GLY A 8 -30.72 -13.27 30.59
CA GLY A 8 -29.44 -12.72 30.23
C GLY A 8 -29.18 -12.89 28.72
N VAL A 9 -29.09 -11.78 28.00
CA VAL A 9 -28.54 -11.72 26.64
C VAL A 9 -27.05 -11.76 26.77
N SER A 10 -26.43 -12.82 26.25
CA SER A 10 -24.98 -12.90 26.11
C SER A 10 -24.55 -11.97 24.97
N ASP A 11 -23.92 -10.88 25.35
CA ASP A 11 -23.31 -9.91 24.44
C ASP A 11 -22.04 -10.54 23.86
N SER A 12 -22.09 -10.96 22.60
CA SER A 12 -20.90 -11.34 21.83
C SER A 12 -20.22 -10.05 21.36
N GLY A 13 -19.47 -9.43 22.27
CA GLY A 13 -18.70 -8.23 22.01
C GLY A 13 -17.66 -8.46 20.91
N ASN A 14 -17.82 -7.71 19.88
CA ASN A 14 -16.98 -7.64 18.69
C ASN A 14 -15.56 -7.21 19.09
N GLN A 15 -14.55 -8.04 18.82
CA GLN A 15 -13.13 -7.77 19.17
C GLN A 15 -12.52 -6.55 18.45
N SER A 16 -13.23 -5.95 17.50
CA SER A 16 -12.82 -4.72 16.79
C SER A 16 -12.99 -3.44 17.63
N GLU A 17 -13.75 -3.45 18.71
CA GLU A 17 -13.95 -2.26 19.56
C GLU A 17 -12.85 -2.01 20.59
N GLN A 18 -11.95 -2.96 20.85
CA GLN A 18 -10.96 -2.83 21.93
C GLN A 18 -9.73 -1.99 21.59
N ARG A 19 -9.58 -1.47 20.36
CA ARG A 19 -8.44 -0.60 19.99
C ARG A 19 -8.74 0.89 19.91
N ARG A 20 -9.93 1.35 20.26
CA ARG A 20 -10.25 2.78 20.31
C ARG A 20 -9.80 3.41 21.62
N THR A 21 -8.49 3.53 21.81
CA THR A 21 -7.98 4.52 22.76
C THR A 21 -8.32 5.88 22.18
N VAL A 22 -9.27 6.59 22.78
CA VAL A 22 -9.63 7.97 22.40
C VAL A 22 -8.39 8.83 22.65
N VAL A 23 -7.58 9.02 21.64
CA VAL A 23 -6.51 10.03 21.65
C VAL A 23 -7.22 11.38 21.54
N VAL A 24 -7.22 12.15 22.61
CA VAL A 24 -7.72 13.53 22.62
C VAL A 24 -6.68 14.38 21.89
N GLY A 25 -6.75 14.43 20.56
CA GLY A 25 -5.83 15.15 19.70
C GLY A 25 -6.57 15.69 18.47
N GLU A 26 -5.96 16.67 17.82
CA GLU A 26 -6.45 17.19 16.55
C GLU A 26 -6.38 16.10 15.46
N LEU A 27 -7.44 15.95 14.66
CA LEU A 27 -7.47 15.06 13.52
C LEU A 27 -6.69 15.73 12.36
N LEU A 28 -5.49 15.23 12.11
CA LEU A 28 -4.57 15.74 11.10
C LEU A 28 -4.97 15.23 9.70
N ASP A 29 -4.75 16.03 8.67
CA ASP A 29 -4.90 15.62 7.29
C ASP A 29 -3.57 15.76 6.52
N ARG A 30 -3.56 15.45 5.21
CA ARG A 30 -2.36 15.49 4.36
C ARG A 30 -1.57 16.81 4.45
N ARG A 31 -2.19 17.94 4.77
CA ARG A 31 -1.52 19.25 4.90
C ARG A 31 -0.56 19.31 6.08
N HIS A 32 -0.75 18.40 7.03
CA HIS A 32 0.05 18.29 8.25
C HIS A 32 1.12 17.21 8.18
N PHE A 33 1.16 16.39 7.11
CA PHE A 33 2.05 15.23 7.02
C PHE A 33 3.54 15.61 7.08
N HIS A 34 3.93 16.71 6.45
CA HIS A 34 5.34 17.16 6.50
C HIS A 34 5.86 17.37 7.92
N GLU A 35 5.01 17.88 8.82
CA GLU A 35 5.39 18.23 10.19
C GLU A 35 5.08 17.12 11.19
N HIS A 36 4.08 16.30 10.90
CA HIS A 36 3.51 15.40 11.89
C HIS A 36 3.59 13.92 11.56
N PHE A 37 3.97 13.55 10.34
CA PHE A 37 4.22 12.14 10.01
C PHE A 37 5.59 11.73 10.56
N ASP A 38 5.56 10.95 11.63
CA ASP A 38 6.74 10.41 12.28
C ASP A 38 7.09 9.05 11.64
N THR A 39 8.15 9.01 10.84
CA THR A 39 8.60 7.83 10.10
C THR A 39 8.96 6.66 11.03
N ASP A 40 9.65 6.94 12.13
CA ASP A 40 10.11 5.90 13.06
C ASP A 40 8.92 5.31 13.84
N ALA A 41 7.99 6.17 14.28
CA ALA A 41 6.75 5.73 14.92
C ALA A 41 5.89 4.91 13.96
N TYR A 42 5.77 5.32 12.70
CA TYR A 42 5.04 4.57 11.66
C TYR A 42 5.61 3.16 11.47
N LEU A 43 6.92 3.05 11.27
CA LEU A 43 7.59 1.77 11.12
C LEU A 43 7.43 0.89 12.38
N LYS A 44 7.58 1.49 13.55
CA LYS A 44 7.44 0.78 14.82
C LYS A 44 6.03 0.24 15.03
N ASP A 45 5.00 1.05 14.78
CA ASP A 45 3.61 0.70 15.08
C ASP A 45 3.08 -0.35 14.09
N PHE A 46 3.47 -0.31 12.81
CA PHE A 46 2.93 -1.20 11.79
C PHE A 46 3.84 -2.37 11.41
N TYR A 47 5.17 -2.21 11.46
CA TYR A 47 6.09 -3.19 10.87
C TYR A 47 7.02 -3.89 11.87
N ALA A 48 7.20 -3.36 13.09
CA ALA A 48 8.14 -3.99 14.04
C ALA A 48 7.68 -5.38 14.49
N ARG A 49 6.37 -5.62 14.64
CA ARG A 49 5.80 -6.92 15.05
C ARG A 49 4.85 -7.51 14.03
N VAL A 50 4.35 -6.69 13.12
CA VAL A 50 3.34 -7.06 12.11
C VAL A 50 2.11 -7.71 12.75
N ASP A 51 1.63 -7.14 13.84
CA ASP A 51 0.39 -7.54 14.53
C ASP A 51 -0.83 -6.74 14.08
N ASP A 52 -0.65 -5.72 13.22
CA ASP A 52 -1.71 -4.99 12.54
C ASP A 52 -2.34 -5.82 11.41
N ALA A 53 -3.67 -5.88 11.38
CA ALA A 53 -4.41 -6.71 10.43
C ALA A 53 -4.25 -6.24 8.98
N ALA A 54 -4.15 -4.93 8.74
CA ALA A 54 -3.98 -4.38 7.40
C ALA A 54 -2.60 -4.74 6.82
N MET A 55 -1.56 -4.65 7.65
CA MET A 55 -0.22 -5.07 7.23
C MET A 55 -0.14 -6.57 7.01
N GLN A 56 -0.78 -7.36 7.86
CA GLN A 56 -0.87 -8.81 7.68
C GLN A 56 -1.55 -9.15 6.36
N MET A 57 -2.67 -8.51 6.03
CA MET A 57 -3.37 -8.75 4.77
C MET A 57 -2.46 -8.53 3.56
N VAL A 58 -1.73 -7.41 3.51
CA VAL A 58 -0.78 -7.15 2.41
C VAL A 58 0.31 -8.21 2.37
N LEU A 59 0.98 -8.49 3.48
CA LEU A 59 2.11 -9.42 3.53
C LEU A 59 1.71 -10.88 3.26
N PHE A 60 0.45 -11.26 3.52
CA PHE A 60 -0.04 -12.60 3.20
C PHE A 60 -0.49 -12.75 1.74
N HIS A 61 -1.02 -11.70 1.12
CA HIS A 61 -1.57 -11.79 -0.24
C HIS A 61 -0.58 -11.35 -1.31
N LEU A 62 0.21 -10.30 -1.07
CA LEU A 62 1.10 -9.72 -2.08
C LEU A 62 2.09 -10.71 -2.68
N PRO A 63 2.79 -11.58 -1.90
CA PRO A 63 3.70 -12.58 -2.51
C PRO A 63 2.98 -13.52 -3.49
N ASN A 64 1.75 -13.94 -3.16
CA ASN A 64 0.96 -14.82 -4.03
C ASN A 64 0.45 -14.10 -5.29
N ILE A 65 0.12 -12.82 -5.18
CA ILE A 65 -0.27 -11.99 -6.33
C ILE A 65 0.94 -11.85 -7.26
N VAL A 66 2.08 -11.46 -6.72
CA VAL A 66 3.32 -11.27 -7.49
C VAL A 66 3.75 -12.54 -8.20
N ALA A 67 3.65 -13.70 -7.55
CA ALA A 67 3.98 -14.99 -8.16
C ALA A 67 3.15 -15.34 -9.42
N ARG A 68 1.98 -14.70 -9.60
CA ARG A 68 1.09 -14.91 -10.77
C ARG A 68 1.38 -13.96 -11.93
N LEU A 69 2.13 -12.88 -11.72
CA LEU A 69 2.33 -11.84 -12.74
C LEU A 69 3.32 -12.24 -13.83
N GLY A 70 4.23 -13.17 -13.54
CA GLY A 70 5.36 -13.46 -14.41
C GLY A 70 6.38 -12.33 -14.46
N PRO A 71 7.45 -12.46 -15.28
CA PRO A 71 8.49 -11.45 -15.37
C PRO A 71 7.99 -10.11 -15.92
N LEU A 72 8.36 -9.00 -15.29
CA LEU A 72 7.99 -7.65 -15.70
C LEU A 72 9.24 -6.75 -15.80
N PRO A 73 9.31 -5.82 -16.75
CA PRO A 73 10.48 -4.95 -16.91
C PRO A 73 10.61 -3.91 -15.80
N SER A 74 9.51 -3.42 -15.21
CA SER A 74 9.59 -2.35 -14.23
C SER A 74 8.38 -2.28 -13.30
N LEU A 75 8.66 -1.85 -12.06
CA LEU A 75 7.69 -1.54 -11.02
C LEU A 75 7.86 -0.09 -10.57
N LEU A 76 6.74 0.61 -10.41
CA LEU A 76 6.65 1.83 -9.61
C LEU A 76 5.88 1.51 -8.32
N ASP A 77 6.50 1.74 -7.17
CA ASP A 77 5.82 1.70 -5.88
C ASP A 77 5.44 3.14 -5.49
N PHE A 78 4.18 3.49 -5.72
CA PHE A 78 3.65 4.84 -5.56
C PHE A 78 3.10 5.07 -4.16
N GLY A 79 3.62 6.07 -3.46
CA GLY A 79 3.34 6.26 -2.03
C GLY A 79 3.99 5.16 -1.19
N SER A 80 5.22 4.78 -1.54
CA SER A 80 5.93 3.65 -0.91
C SER A 80 6.10 3.80 0.60
N GLY A 81 5.91 5.01 1.14
CA GLY A 81 6.22 5.26 2.54
C GLY A 81 7.72 5.02 2.82
N PRO A 82 8.09 4.78 4.07
CA PRO A 82 9.45 4.37 4.44
C PRO A 82 9.65 2.85 4.34
N THR A 83 8.88 2.12 3.50
CA THR A 83 8.73 0.67 3.61
C THR A 83 9.37 -0.10 2.45
N ILE A 84 9.75 -1.36 2.71
CA ILE A 84 10.51 -2.18 1.75
C ILE A 84 9.77 -3.45 1.30
N HIS A 85 8.65 -3.77 1.92
CA HIS A 85 7.97 -5.06 1.72
C HIS A 85 7.55 -5.29 0.26
N VAL A 86 7.12 -4.24 -0.44
CA VAL A 86 6.80 -4.30 -1.87
C VAL A 86 8.04 -4.68 -2.68
N SER A 87 9.14 -3.94 -2.47
CA SER A 87 10.42 -4.23 -3.15
C SER A 87 10.89 -5.65 -2.91
N VAL A 88 10.75 -6.16 -1.69
CA VAL A 88 11.13 -7.54 -1.34
C VAL A 88 10.23 -8.56 -2.05
N CYS A 89 8.92 -8.34 -2.11
CA CYS A 89 8.01 -9.23 -2.83
C CYS A 89 8.29 -9.28 -4.35
N PHE A 90 8.66 -8.15 -4.95
CA PHE A 90 8.89 -8.05 -6.39
C PHE A 90 10.34 -8.37 -6.83
N ARG A 91 11.28 -8.60 -5.93
CA ARG A 91 12.72 -8.77 -6.22
C ARG A 91 13.07 -9.81 -7.29
N GLU A 92 12.27 -10.85 -7.42
CA GLU A 92 12.48 -11.93 -8.43
C GLU A 92 11.65 -11.72 -9.70
N THR A 93 10.65 -10.85 -9.67
CA THR A 93 9.65 -10.69 -10.74
C THR A 93 9.96 -9.53 -11.66
N VAL A 94 10.63 -8.48 -11.16
CA VAL A 94 10.91 -7.28 -11.96
C VAL A 94 12.40 -7.08 -12.21
N ASP A 95 12.73 -6.38 -13.31
CA ASP A 95 14.11 -5.99 -13.59
C ASP A 95 14.48 -4.69 -12.86
N GLU A 96 13.55 -3.77 -12.73
CA GLU A 96 13.77 -2.44 -12.15
C GLU A 96 12.63 -2.04 -11.20
N ILE A 97 13.01 -1.45 -10.05
CA ILE A 97 12.07 -0.91 -9.07
C ILE A 97 12.33 0.59 -8.89
N TYR A 98 11.26 1.36 -8.92
CA TYR A 98 11.23 2.78 -8.65
C TYR A 98 10.33 3.03 -7.44
N LEU A 99 10.91 3.58 -6.37
CA LEU A 99 10.17 3.96 -5.17
C LEU A 99 9.78 5.42 -5.29
N ALA A 100 8.56 5.75 -4.98
CA ALA A 100 8.11 7.14 -5.01
C ALA A 100 7.29 7.48 -3.78
N ASP A 101 7.66 8.56 -3.09
CA ASP A 101 6.92 9.05 -1.93
C ASP A 101 6.88 10.59 -1.91
N TYR A 102 5.80 11.14 -1.34
CA TYR A 102 5.60 12.57 -1.19
C TYR A 102 6.52 13.16 -0.10
N LEU A 103 6.67 12.45 1.02
CA LEU A 103 7.34 12.95 2.22
C LEU A 103 8.87 12.79 2.12
N PRO A 104 9.64 13.87 2.34
CA PRO A 104 11.10 13.80 2.29
C PRO A 104 11.69 12.89 3.37
N GLN A 105 11.09 12.82 4.56
CA GLN A 105 11.54 11.95 5.64
C GLN A 105 11.41 10.46 5.27
N ASN A 106 10.36 10.06 4.56
CA ASN A 106 10.18 8.70 4.07
C ASN A 106 11.22 8.35 3.02
N ARG A 107 11.45 9.26 2.04
CA ARG A 107 12.50 9.07 1.03
C ARG A 107 13.90 9.01 1.65
N ALA A 108 14.16 9.78 2.71
CA ALA A 108 15.42 9.73 3.44
C ALA A 108 15.61 8.37 4.13
N GLU A 109 14.56 7.80 4.73
CA GLU A 109 14.63 6.46 5.33
C GLU A 109 14.88 5.38 4.28
N LEU A 110 14.18 5.43 3.15
CA LEU A 110 14.43 4.52 2.04
C LEU A 110 15.88 4.61 1.51
N SER A 111 16.44 5.82 1.47
CA SER A 111 17.84 6.02 1.10
C SER A 111 18.77 5.40 2.14
N ARG A 112 18.53 5.60 3.44
CA ARG A 112 19.32 4.96 4.50
C ARG A 112 19.25 3.42 4.39
N TRP A 113 18.05 2.89 4.14
CA TRP A 113 17.92 1.45 3.95
C TRP A 113 18.69 0.95 2.71
N LEU A 114 18.60 1.66 1.60
CA LEU A 114 19.31 1.31 0.36
C LEU A 114 20.83 1.29 0.57
N ASP A 115 21.35 2.23 1.36
CA ASP A 115 22.77 2.34 1.72
C ASP A 115 23.20 1.38 2.85
N GLY A 116 22.27 0.58 3.39
CA GLY A 116 22.52 -0.31 4.52
C GLY A 116 22.74 0.42 5.85
N GLN A 117 22.19 1.63 5.99
CA GLN A 117 22.34 2.52 7.16
C GLN A 117 21.01 2.72 7.92
N SER A 118 19.94 2.02 7.56
CA SER A 118 18.70 2.03 8.33
C SER A 118 18.85 1.24 9.62
N ASP A 119 18.36 1.81 10.72
CA ASP A 119 18.35 1.15 12.05
C ASP A 119 17.11 0.26 12.25
N PHE A 120 16.14 0.30 11.33
CA PHE A 120 14.91 -0.47 11.48
C PHE A 120 15.13 -1.96 11.17
N ASP A 121 14.70 -2.84 12.10
CA ASP A 121 14.78 -4.30 11.94
C ASP A 121 13.59 -4.84 11.13
N TRP A 122 13.83 -5.19 9.88
CA TRP A 122 12.85 -5.76 8.96
C TRP A 122 12.61 -7.27 9.14
N SER A 123 13.23 -7.92 10.11
CA SER A 123 13.16 -9.38 10.31
C SER A 123 11.75 -9.93 10.44
N ALA A 124 10.83 -9.19 11.09
CA ALA A 124 9.44 -9.61 11.25
C ALA A 124 8.72 -9.70 9.90
N VAL A 125 8.86 -8.68 9.06
CA VAL A 125 8.30 -8.60 7.72
C VAL A 125 8.92 -9.67 6.80
N LEU A 126 10.24 -9.76 6.79
CA LEU A 126 10.98 -10.72 5.95
C LEU A 126 10.61 -12.16 6.26
N ARG A 127 10.39 -12.51 7.54
CA ARG A 127 9.94 -13.86 7.95
C ARG A 127 8.59 -14.23 7.35
N ILE A 128 7.64 -13.28 7.33
CA ILE A 128 6.32 -13.54 6.76
C ILE A 128 6.44 -13.76 5.25
N ILE A 129 7.15 -12.87 4.54
CA ILE A 129 7.36 -12.99 3.09
C ILE A 129 8.09 -14.30 2.76
N ALA A 130 9.19 -14.62 3.46
CA ALA A 130 9.95 -15.84 3.27
C ALA A 130 9.07 -17.10 3.50
N GLY A 131 8.24 -17.09 4.55
CA GLY A 131 7.29 -18.16 4.81
C GLY A 131 6.24 -18.33 3.72
N ARG A 132 5.75 -17.23 3.14
CA ARG A 132 4.77 -17.26 2.03
C ARG A 132 5.37 -17.75 0.72
N GLU A 133 6.64 -17.47 0.49
CA GLU A 133 7.38 -17.87 -0.72
C GLU A 133 8.14 -19.20 -0.57
N ALA A 134 8.03 -19.84 0.59
CA ALA A 134 8.78 -21.05 0.95
C ALA A 134 10.31 -20.88 0.85
N VAL A 135 10.80 -19.67 1.14
CA VAL A 135 12.23 -19.35 1.20
C VAL A 135 12.77 -19.68 2.58
N PRO A 136 13.92 -20.36 2.74
CA PRO A 136 14.54 -20.61 4.03
C PRO A 136 14.88 -19.32 4.77
N PHE A 137 14.65 -19.27 6.09
CA PHE A 137 14.87 -18.05 6.88
C PHE A 137 16.33 -17.57 6.91
N ASN A 138 17.30 -18.45 6.70
CA ASN A 138 18.70 -18.06 6.56
C ASN A 138 19.01 -17.31 5.24
N GLU A 139 18.07 -17.26 4.29
CA GLU A 139 18.20 -16.53 3.04
C GLU A 139 17.56 -15.11 3.10
N MET A 140 16.99 -14.71 4.24
CA MET A 140 16.30 -13.41 4.36
C MET A 140 17.21 -12.21 4.03
N CYS A 141 18.48 -12.22 4.47
CA CYS A 141 19.43 -11.16 4.10
C CYS A 141 19.66 -11.09 2.59
N ARG A 142 19.62 -12.22 1.90
CA ARG A 142 19.75 -12.27 0.43
C ARG A 142 18.50 -11.75 -0.26
N MET A 143 17.30 -12.00 0.30
CA MET A 143 16.06 -11.41 -0.22
C MET A 143 16.13 -9.88 -0.21
N GLU A 144 16.56 -9.34 0.91
CA GLU A 144 16.71 -7.90 1.10
C GLU A 144 17.77 -7.31 0.17
N GLN A 145 18.94 -7.96 0.06
CA GLN A 145 19.99 -7.54 -0.85
C GLN A 145 19.52 -7.51 -2.31
N LYS A 146 18.84 -8.56 -2.78
CA LYS A 146 18.28 -8.62 -4.13
C LYS A 146 17.26 -7.49 -4.39
N ALA A 147 16.43 -7.17 -3.39
CA ALA A 147 15.49 -6.05 -3.51
C ALA A 147 16.25 -4.73 -3.71
N ARG A 148 17.30 -4.47 -2.91
CA ARG A 148 18.17 -3.29 -3.08
C ARG A 148 18.79 -3.20 -4.47
N GLU A 149 19.29 -4.30 -5.01
CA GLU A 149 19.93 -4.37 -6.34
C GLU A 149 18.97 -4.00 -7.49
N LYS A 150 17.65 -4.16 -7.28
CA LYS A 150 16.63 -3.81 -8.28
C LYS A 150 16.23 -2.34 -8.25
N ILE A 151 16.49 -1.62 -7.16
CA ILE A 151 16.07 -0.23 -7.02
C ILE A 151 16.93 0.66 -7.91
N ARG A 152 16.28 1.46 -8.74
CA ARG A 152 16.91 2.41 -9.67
C ARG A 152 16.85 3.83 -9.19
N ALA A 153 15.75 4.20 -8.52
CA ALA A 153 15.61 5.55 -7.98
C ALA A 153 14.57 5.59 -6.85
N ILE A 154 14.78 6.57 -5.96
CA ILE A 154 13.79 7.04 -5.00
C ILE A 154 13.34 8.42 -5.48
N LEU A 155 12.05 8.55 -5.81
CA LEU A 155 11.48 9.68 -6.53
C LEU A 155 10.52 10.47 -5.65
N PHE A 156 10.29 11.72 -6.01
CA PHE A 156 9.17 12.50 -5.49
C PHE A 156 7.89 12.17 -6.27
N CYS A 157 6.78 12.00 -5.56
CA CYS A 157 5.45 11.89 -6.16
C CYS A 157 4.43 12.76 -5.44
N ASP A 158 3.41 13.21 -6.21
CA ASP A 158 2.24 13.90 -5.70
C ASP A 158 1.04 13.53 -6.58
N CYS A 159 0.08 12.80 -6.03
CA CYS A 159 -1.10 12.34 -6.77
C CYS A 159 -2.03 13.49 -7.22
N HIS A 160 -1.86 14.71 -6.69
CA HIS A 160 -2.70 15.87 -7.02
C HIS A 160 -2.23 16.67 -8.24
N VAL A 161 -1.02 16.39 -8.73
CA VAL A 161 -0.46 17.07 -9.91
C VAL A 161 -0.19 16.08 -11.03
N PHE A 162 -0.11 16.56 -12.25
CA PHE A 162 0.27 15.73 -13.39
C PHE A 162 1.55 16.29 -14.03
N PRO A 163 2.56 15.45 -14.30
CA PRO A 163 2.67 14.02 -13.98
C PRO A 163 2.80 13.78 -12.47
N ALA A 164 2.16 12.72 -11.96
CA ALA A 164 2.14 12.40 -10.52
C ALA A 164 3.51 11.99 -9.97
N VAL A 165 4.43 11.55 -10.81
CA VAL A 165 5.80 11.21 -10.46
C VAL A 165 6.77 12.03 -11.30
N GLN A 166 7.73 12.67 -10.65
CA GLN A 166 8.80 13.40 -11.32
C GLN A 166 9.94 12.45 -11.68
N ILE A 167 9.94 11.96 -12.91
CA ILE A 167 10.94 11.00 -13.40
C ILE A 167 11.93 11.77 -14.31
N PRO A 168 13.19 11.95 -13.89
CA PRO A 168 14.22 12.57 -14.71
C PRO A 168 14.51 11.72 -15.96
N ASP A 169 14.63 12.35 -17.13
CA ASP A 169 14.93 11.66 -18.40
C ASP A 169 16.22 10.84 -18.38
N LYS A 170 17.22 11.31 -17.60
CA LYS A 170 18.49 10.57 -17.39
C LYS A 170 18.31 9.22 -16.68
N ILE A 171 17.21 9.05 -15.93
CA ILE A 171 16.89 7.81 -15.22
C ILE A 171 16.04 6.93 -16.12
N ARG A 172 15.02 7.50 -16.75
CA ARG A 172 14.09 6.77 -17.58
C ARG A 172 13.43 7.71 -18.61
N HIS A 173 13.57 7.38 -19.90
CA HIS A 173 12.87 8.11 -20.98
C HIS A 173 11.41 7.73 -21.09
N ASP A 174 11.12 6.43 -21.04
CA ASP A 174 9.77 5.90 -20.93
C ASP A 174 9.30 6.10 -19.48
N LYS A 175 8.31 6.96 -19.30
CA LYS A 175 7.74 7.32 -17.99
C LYS A 175 6.54 6.45 -17.63
N THR A 176 6.43 5.29 -18.26
CA THR A 176 5.42 4.27 -17.98
C THR A 176 6.05 3.02 -17.36
N PHE A 177 5.24 2.28 -16.60
CA PHE A 177 5.67 1.12 -15.85
C PHE A 177 4.80 -0.09 -16.20
N ALA A 178 5.40 -1.28 -16.16
CA ALA A 178 4.65 -2.52 -16.38
C ALA A 178 3.79 -2.91 -15.17
N ALA A 179 4.20 -2.50 -13.98
CA ALA A 179 3.38 -2.60 -12.77
C ALA A 179 3.47 -1.33 -11.94
N ILE A 180 2.38 -0.98 -11.29
CA ILE A 180 2.32 0.05 -10.25
C ILE A 180 1.70 -0.57 -9.02
N THR A 181 2.31 -0.34 -7.86
CA THR A 181 1.72 -0.64 -6.55
C THR A 181 1.37 0.65 -5.83
N THR A 182 0.29 0.65 -5.05
CA THR A 182 -0.04 1.72 -4.11
C THR A 182 -0.81 1.14 -2.93
N PHE A 183 -0.26 1.28 -1.73
CA PHE A 183 -0.84 0.73 -0.51
C PHE A 183 -1.03 1.82 0.53
N PHE A 184 -2.24 1.91 1.11
CA PHE A 184 -2.58 2.87 2.18
C PHE A 184 -2.16 4.31 1.86
N THR A 185 -2.38 4.76 0.62
CA THR A 185 -1.89 6.04 0.13
C THR A 185 -3.03 6.97 -0.26
N LEU A 186 -3.86 6.58 -1.23
CA LEU A 186 -4.79 7.51 -1.87
C LEU A 186 -5.91 7.97 -0.93
N GLU A 187 -6.42 7.09 -0.08
CA GLU A 187 -7.44 7.41 0.93
C GLU A 187 -6.93 8.38 1.99
N TYR A 188 -5.62 8.41 2.25
CA TYR A 188 -4.99 9.34 3.20
C TYR A 188 -4.55 10.66 2.56
N CYS A 189 -4.24 10.62 1.26
CA CYS A 189 -3.81 11.79 0.51
C CYS A 189 -4.99 12.63 0.00
N CYS A 190 -6.16 12.03 -0.27
CA CYS A 190 -7.30 12.71 -0.86
C CYS A 190 -8.32 13.16 0.20
N LEU A 191 -8.86 14.36 0.06
CA LEU A 191 -9.86 14.92 0.98
C LEU A 191 -11.29 14.87 0.40
N SER A 192 -11.42 14.48 -0.86
CA SER A 192 -12.70 14.39 -1.55
C SER A 192 -12.70 13.26 -2.60
N ARG A 193 -13.92 12.82 -2.97
CA ARG A 193 -14.11 11.82 -4.03
C ARG A 193 -13.57 12.30 -5.38
N TYR A 194 -13.63 13.60 -5.64
CA TYR A 194 -13.08 14.19 -6.85
C TYR A 194 -11.54 14.07 -6.89
N GLU A 195 -10.88 14.42 -5.78
CA GLU A 195 -9.42 14.26 -5.67
C GLU A 195 -9.00 12.80 -5.80
N TYR A 196 -9.76 11.87 -5.21
CA TYR A 196 -9.49 10.44 -5.30
C TYR A 196 -9.59 9.93 -6.74
N ALA A 197 -10.64 10.30 -7.45
CA ALA A 197 -10.80 9.95 -8.87
C ALA A 197 -9.68 10.56 -9.73
N LEU A 198 -9.29 11.81 -9.47
CA LEU A 198 -8.20 12.49 -10.18
C LEU A 198 -6.85 11.80 -9.89
N ALA A 199 -6.59 11.44 -8.65
CA ALA A 199 -5.38 10.73 -8.23
C ALA A 199 -5.24 9.36 -8.94
N ILE A 200 -6.32 8.58 -9.02
CA ILE A 200 -6.34 7.32 -9.78
C ILE A 200 -6.06 7.57 -11.27
N ASN A 201 -6.64 8.59 -11.88
CA ASN A 201 -6.36 8.94 -13.28
C ASN A 201 -4.88 9.35 -13.49
N HIS A 202 -4.32 10.14 -12.59
CA HIS A 202 -2.90 10.54 -12.66
C HIS A 202 -1.98 9.34 -12.52
N LEU A 203 -2.32 8.42 -11.61
CA LEU A 203 -1.55 7.20 -11.37
C LEU A 203 -1.62 6.26 -12.59
N SER A 204 -2.84 6.02 -13.13
CA SER A 204 -3.04 5.15 -14.30
C SER A 204 -2.31 5.65 -15.56
N ALA A 205 -2.08 6.96 -15.67
CA ALA A 205 -1.33 7.53 -16.78
C ALA A 205 0.16 7.13 -16.79
N HIS A 206 0.67 6.61 -15.69
CA HIS A 206 2.01 6.03 -15.61
C HIS A 206 2.05 4.52 -15.89
N LEU A 207 0.91 3.86 -16.12
CA LEU A 207 0.90 2.47 -16.59
C LEU A 207 1.23 2.41 -18.08
N GLY A 208 2.08 1.47 -18.43
CA GLY A 208 2.32 1.08 -19.82
C GLY A 208 1.17 0.25 -20.38
N PRO A 209 1.14 0.00 -21.69
CA PRO A 209 0.14 -0.86 -22.31
C PRO A 209 0.12 -2.25 -21.65
N ASN A 210 -1.06 -2.73 -21.30
CA ASN A 210 -1.28 -3.94 -20.50
C ASN A 210 -0.61 -3.92 -19.12
N GLY A 211 -0.30 -2.72 -18.60
CA GLY A 211 0.27 -2.56 -17.26
C GLY A 211 -0.71 -2.96 -16.17
N VAL A 212 -0.17 -3.38 -15.03
CA VAL A 212 -0.94 -3.89 -13.89
C VAL A 212 -0.87 -2.89 -12.74
N LEU A 213 -2.03 -2.52 -12.20
CA LEU A 213 -2.14 -1.78 -10.93
C LEU A 213 -2.49 -2.75 -9.81
N ILE A 214 -1.69 -2.76 -8.76
CA ILE A 214 -1.99 -3.48 -7.52
C ILE A 214 -2.23 -2.42 -6.44
N MET A 215 -3.45 -2.38 -5.94
CA MET A 215 -3.86 -1.39 -4.97
C MET A 215 -4.37 -2.05 -3.69
N GLY A 216 -3.99 -1.53 -2.54
CA GLY A 216 -4.50 -1.96 -1.26
C GLY A 216 -4.69 -0.79 -0.31
N GLY A 217 -5.65 -0.92 0.59
CA GLY A 217 -6.00 0.13 1.51
C GLY A 217 -7.17 -0.24 2.39
N VAL A 218 -7.85 0.77 2.92
CA VAL A 218 -9.03 0.61 3.78
C VAL A 218 -10.29 1.18 3.11
N LEU A 219 -11.41 0.50 3.31
CA LEU A 219 -12.75 0.94 2.90
C LEU A 219 -13.53 1.42 4.10
N GLU A 220 -14.36 2.45 3.87
CA GLU A 220 -15.35 2.94 4.84
C GLU A 220 -14.77 3.42 6.18
N GLU A 221 -13.46 3.71 6.20
CA GLU A 221 -12.77 4.31 7.32
C GLU A 221 -12.67 5.83 7.17
N THR A 222 -12.54 6.53 8.30
CA THR A 222 -12.45 7.99 8.34
C THR A 222 -11.18 8.51 8.99
N TRP A 223 -10.43 7.66 9.67
CA TRP A 223 -9.17 7.99 10.31
C TRP A 223 -8.34 6.73 10.65
N CYS A 224 -7.04 6.93 10.81
CA CYS A 224 -6.13 5.96 11.44
C CYS A 224 -5.32 6.64 12.55
N ALA A 225 -4.62 5.84 13.35
CA ALA A 225 -3.74 6.37 14.39
C ALA A 225 -2.39 5.64 14.37
N PHE A 226 -1.31 6.42 14.49
CA PHE A 226 0.04 5.93 14.78
C PHE A 226 0.87 7.06 15.42
N GLY A 227 1.92 6.70 16.15
CA GLY A 227 2.77 7.65 16.82
C GLY A 227 2.03 8.57 17.81
N GLY A 228 0.92 8.11 18.40
CA GLY A 228 0.07 8.89 19.30
C GLY A 228 -0.74 10.00 18.62
N ARG A 229 -0.86 10.01 17.30
CA ARG A 229 -1.61 10.99 16.50
C ARG A 229 -2.69 10.32 15.68
N GLN A 230 -3.72 11.11 15.32
CA GLN A 230 -4.82 10.66 14.44
C GLN A 230 -4.71 11.36 13.09
N PHE A 231 -4.83 10.59 12.03
CA PHE A 231 -4.77 11.05 10.64
C PHE A 231 -6.08 10.75 9.93
N LYS A 232 -6.60 11.75 9.25
CA LYS A 232 -7.84 11.67 8.49
C LYS A 232 -7.69 10.72 7.30
N CYS A 233 -8.71 9.91 7.08
CA CYS A 233 -8.88 9.05 5.93
C CYS A 233 -10.14 9.45 5.16
N LEU A 234 -10.09 9.44 3.84
CA LEU A 234 -11.26 9.64 3.01
C LEU A 234 -12.15 8.39 3.08
N PHE A 235 -13.41 8.55 3.41
CA PHE A 235 -14.38 7.46 3.34
C PHE A 235 -14.57 7.00 1.89
N VAL A 236 -13.97 5.87 1.54
CA VAL A 236 -14.01 5.24 0.23
C VAL A 236 -14.84 3.98 0.32
N SER A 237 -15.98 3.93 -0.38
CA SER A 237 -16.73 2.68 -0.53
C SER A 237 -16.16 1.86 -1.69
N ARG A 238 -16.37 0.54 -1.65
CA ARG A 238 -16.03 -0.36 -2.77
C ARG A 238 -16.59 0.14 -4.11
N GLN A 239 -17.84 0.58 -4.11
CA GLN A 239 -18.50 1.10 -5.32
C GLN A 239 -17.76 2.33 -5.88
N LEU A 240 -17.46 3.32 -5.03
CA LEU A 240 -16.72 4.53 -5.45
C LEU A 240 -15.38 4.18 -6.05
N MET A 241 -14.63 3.29 -5.40
CA MET A 241 -13.32 2.85 -5.87
C MET A 241 -13.40 2.20 -7.26
N ILE A 242 -14.32 1.25 -7.45
CA ILE A 242 -14.53 0.57 -8.74
C ILE A 242 -14.96 1.57 -9.82
N GLU A 243 -15.83 2.52 -9.51
CA GLU A 243 -16.24 3.59 -10.45
C GLU A 243 -15.03 4.44 -10.88
N CYS A 244 -14.16 4.82 -9.93
CA CYS A 244 -12.95 5.59 -10.23
C CYS A 244 -11.95 4.80 -11.08
N LEU A 245 -11.72 3.52 -10.78
CA LEU A 245 -10.83 2.65 -11.54
C LEU A 245 -11.34 2.48 -13.00
N ARG A 246 -12.62 2.19 -13.17
CA ARG A 246 -13.24 2.11 -14.50
C ARG A 246 -13.16 3.44 -15.28
N GLY A 247 -13.38 4.57 -14.59
CA GLY A 247 -13.23 5.90 -15.15
C GLY A 247 -11.82 6.20 -15.65
N ALA A 248 -10.81 5.58 -15.06
CA ALA A 248 -9.41 5.66 -15.46
C ALA A 248 -9.01 4.63 -16.54
N GLY A 249 -9.96 3.81 -17.03
CA GLY A 249 -9.69 2.80 -18.05
C GLY A 249 -9.11 1.49 -17.49
N LEU A 250 -9.27 1.26 -16.19
CA LEU A 250 -8.81 0.05 -15.50
C LEU A 250 -9.95 -0.95 -15.33
N THR A 251 -9.63 -2.24 -15.33
CA THR A 251 -10.59 -3.32 -15.11
C THR A 251 -9.98 -4.36 -14.19
N LEU A 252 -10.76 -4.77 -13.18
CA LEU A 252 -10.35 -5.81 -12.25
C LEU A 252 -9.94 -7.08 -13.00
N GLU A 253 -8.74 -7.56 -12.72
CA GLU A 253 -8.24 -8.82 -13.24
C GLU A 253 -9.07 -9.98 -12.68
N ARG A 254 -9.11 -11.07 -13.43
CA ARG A 254 -9.80 -12.30 -13.05
C ARG A 254 -8.83 -13.46 -13.01
N ASP A 255 -9.08 -14.38 -12.07
CA ASP A 255 -8.33 -15.62 -12.00
C ASP A 255 -8.81 -16.65 -13.07
N GLN A 256 -8.20 -17.82 -13.09
CA GLN A 256 -8.56 -18.90 -14.04
C GLN A 256 -9.99 -19.44 -13.84
N LEU A 257 -10.63 -19.14 -12.71
CA LEU A 257 -12.00 -19.52 -12.37
C LEU A 257 -12.98 -18.37 -12.58
N ASP A 258 -12.55 -17.29 -13.23
CA ASP A 258 -13.32 -16.06 -13.49
C ASP A 258 -13.71 -15.25 -12.25
N ASN A 259 -13.02 -15.46 -11.10
CA ASN A 259 -13.19 -14.63 -9.93
C ASN A 259 -12.37 -13.34 -10.05
N GLU A 260 -12.94 -12.20 -9.66
CA GLU A 260 -12.21 -10.94 -9.56
C GLU A 260 -11.07 -11.06 -8.55
N LEU A 261 -9.89 -10.56 -8.92
CA LEU A 261 -8.76 -10.47 -8.00
C LEU A 261 -8.94 -9.29 -7.04
N PHE A 262 -9.94 -9.43 -6.20
CA PHE A 262 -10.33 -8.49 -5.17
C PHE A 262 -10.49 -9.25 -3.85
N TYR A 263 -9.57 -9.02 -2.95
CA TYR A 263 -9.56 -9.61 -1.62
C TYR A 263 -10.00 -8.54 -0.61
N GLU A 264 -11.02 -8.83 0.18
CA GLU A 264 -11.54 -7.92 1.19
C GLU A 264 -11.77 -8.67 2.50
N LEU A 265 -11.31 -8.09 3.60
CA LEU A 265 -11.49 -8.60 4.95
C LEU A 265 -11.60 -7.43 5.94
N ASP A 266 -12.70 -7.34 6.67
CA ASP A 266 -12.92 -6.31 7.70
C ASP A 266 -12.62 -4.87 7.23
N GLY A 267 -13.07 -4.52 6.00
CA GLY A 267 -12.85 -3.21 5.41
C GLY A 267 -11.46 -2.96 4.82
N MET A 268 -10.53 -3.88 4.96
CA MET A 268 -9.24 -3.85 4.27
C MET A 268 -9.36 -4.54 2.93
N TYR A 269 -8.66 -4.04 1.91
CA TYR A 269 -8.68 -4.66 0.60
C TYR A 269 -7.30 -4.70 -0.06
N ILE A 270 -7.15 -5.65 -0.98
CA ILE A 270 -6.12 -5.68 -1.99
C ILE A 270 -6.73 -6.15 -3.32
N LEU A 271 -6.45 -5.45 -4.38
CA LEU A 271 -6.97 -5.74 -5.71
C LEU A 271 -5.88 -5.70 -6.78
N VAL A 272 -6.17 -6.31 -7.90
CA VAL A 272 -5.35 -6.27 -9.11
C VAL A 272 -6.20 -5.81 -10.28
N ASP A 273 -5.81 -4.68 -10.86
CA ASP A 273 -6.41 -4.12 -12.07
C ASP A 273 -5.44 -4.19 -13.24
N LYS A 274 -5.99 -4.18 -14.44
CA LYS A 274 -5.23 -4.13 -15.67
C LYS A 274 -5.67 -2.98 -16.55
N GLU A 275 -4.71 -2.33 -17.18
CA GLU A 275 -4.99 -1.37 -18.22
C GLU A 275 -5.58 -2.09 -19.45
N ASN A 276 -6.83 -1.75 -19.79
CA ASN A 276 -7.41 -2.13 -21.06
C ASN A 276 -6.81 -1.21 -22.11
N GLY A 277 -5.97 -1.74 -23.00
CA GLY A 277 -5.26 -0.96 -24.00
C GLY A 277 -6.11 0.20 -24.52
N ARG A 278 -5.67 1.44 -24.30
CA ARG A 278 -6.36 2.64 -24.77
C ARG A 278 -6.51 2.47 -26.28
N MET A 279 -7.76 2.34 -26.76
CA MET A 279 -8.03 2.45 -28.18
C MET A 279 -7.65 3.88 -28.59
N ASN A 280 -6.51 4.02 -29.30
CA ASN A 280 -6.06 5.26 -29.93
C ASN A 280 -7.07 5.70 -30.99
#